data_4fd5a33e38fe1845c4d524ede505bdd0
#
_entry.id   4fd5a33e38fe1845c4d524ede505bdd0
#
_cell.length_a   1.000
_cell.length_b   1.000
_cell.length_c   1.000
_cell.angle_alpha   90.00
_cell.angle_beta   90.00
_cell.angle_gamma   90.00
#
_symmetry.space_group_name_H-M   'P 1'
#
loop_
_entity.id
_entity.type
_entity.pdbx_description
1 polymer ?
#
loop_
_entity_poly.entity_id
_entity_poly.type
_entity_poly.pdbx_seq_one_letter_code
_entity_poly.pdbx_strand_id
1 'polypeptide(L)'
;MHITVKKLKQLAKLVRYWIIRSTTAAGSGHLSSSLSAADLLTVLLYGGFFTADIHEPGNPHNDRVIFSKGHAAPLLYALYALAHGIPEQELLTLRKFGSRLEGHPAMVFPYTEAATGALGQGLSIGVGLALNAERLDKVSYKTFVLLGDSEMAEGSVWEAIQLAAHYKLHSLVGILDANRLGQRGETMYGHRLKEYARRVEAFGWKAIVIDGHNIKKIIRGYAQALRERRRPVMIIARTVKGKGVKFIENKEGWHGKTLSEDGMEEAIDGLRDVALALRGVIFKSPATKPPHEPAVKPAPDPVYALGEKVSTRKAYGQVLASVFSRHPGLVALDAEVSNSTYAEIFKKAHPERFFEMYIAEQNMVGAAIGLSARGKIPFVSTFAAFFTRAADQIRMSQYSNSNIKFVGSHAGVSIGEDGASQMALEDISLFRAQLGSVVLYPADAVSTGKLAEEAAKHAGNVYIRTTRQDTPVIYKPEETFPIGGSKILRSSPQDAATVIGAGVTLFEALEAYEILKKENIFIRVIDLYSIKPLDASALLSAAWETKAVITVEDHYAEGGLGEAVASAIEELRIKNKELKTLVATLAVRRLPRSGQPAELLAYEEIDAPAIVKKVKEVI
;
A
#
# COMPACT_ATOMS: atom_id res chain seq x y z
N MET A 1 -25.70 9.26 27.96
CA MET A 1 -26.87 8.34 28.07
C MET A 1 -26.32 6.91 28.05
N HIS A 2 -26.48 6.13 29.15
CA HIS A 2 -25.95 4.76 29.18
C HIS A 2 -26.93 3.83 28.46
N ILE A 3 -26.48 3.23 27.37
CA ILE A 3 -27.25 2.20 26.67
C ILE A 3 -27.35 0.94 27.57
N THR A 4 -28.55 0.37 27.71
CA THR A 4 -28.73 -0.78 28.58
C THR A 4 -28.27 -2.09 27.95
N VAL A 5 -27.83 -3.05 28.78
CA VAL A 5 -27.43 -4.40 28.30
C VAL A 5 -28.58 -5.07 27.52
N LYS A 6 -29.85 -4.82 27.92
CA LYS A 6 -31.03 -5.33 27.20
C LYS A 6 -31.09 -4.77 25.78
N LYS A 7 -30.91 -3.46 25.62
CA LYS A 7 -30.91 -2.79 24.29
C LYS A 7 -29.78 -3.27 23.41
N LEU A 8 -28.54 -3.42 23.94
CA LEU A 8 -27.42 -3.97 23.19
C LEU A 8 -27.64 -5.40 22.72
N LYS A 9 -28.26 -6.26 23.54
CA LYS A 9 -28.63 -7.61 23.12
C LYS A 9 -29.64 -7.61 21.97
N GLN A 10 -30.64 -6.72 21.99
CA GLN A 10 -31.61 -6.60 20.91
C GLN A 10 -30.95 -6.04 19.61
N LEU A 11 -30.06 -5.07 19.74
CA LEU A 11 -29.29 -4.56 18.58
C LEU A 11 -28.41 -5.65 17.98
N ALA A 12 -27.75 -6.47 18.79
CA ALA A 12 -26.93 -7.58 18.27
C ALA A 12 -27.78 -8.65 17.56
N LYS A 13 -29.05 -8.88 18.00
CA LYS A 13 -29.99 -9.72 17.24
C LYS A 13 -30.38 -9.09 15.92
N LEU A 14 -30.66 -7.79 15.89
CA LEU A 14 -31.04 -7.07 14.67
C LEU A 14 -29.84 -7.00 13.66
N VAL A 15 -28.62 -6.83 14.15
CA VAL A 15 -27.41 -6.94 13.32
C VAL A 15 -27.33 -8.34 12.68
N ARG A 16 -27.55 -9.41 13.45
CA ARG A 16 -27.58 -10.78 12.90
C ARG A 16 -28.68 -10.98 11.87
N TYR A 17 -29.88 -10.45 12.13
CA TYR A 17 -31.01 -10.48 11.19
C TYR A 17 -30.58 -9.91 9.83
N TRP A 18 -29.96 -8.74 9.81
CA TRP A 18 -29.52 -8.11 8.55
C TRP A 18 -28.35 -8.83 7.88
N ILE A 19 -27.40 -9.40 8.65
CA ILE A 19 -26.33 -10.25 8.11
C ILE A 19 -26.93 -11.47 7.40
N ILE A 20 -27.90 -12.15 8.02
CA ILE A 20 -28.59 -13.32 7.44
C ILE A 20 -29.31 -12.91 6.16
N ARG A 21 -30.14 -11.86 6.20
CA ARG A 21 -30.92 -11.36 5.06
C ARG A 21 -30.03 -10.95 3.89
N SER A 22 -29.00 -10.15 4.15
CA SER A 22 -28.13 -9.63 3.08
C SER A 22 -27.30 -10.72 2.42
N THR A 23 -26.76 -11.66 3.19
CA THR A 23 -25.96 -12.76 2.64
C THR A 23 -26.81 -13.77 1.86
N THR A 24 -28.04 -14.06 2.32
CA THR A 24 -28.98 -14.92 1.58
C THR A 24 -29.44 -14.24 0.29
N ALA A 25 -29.85 -12.96 0.34
CA ALA A 25 -30.23 -12.20 -0.86
C ALA A 25 -29.11 -12.08 -1.91
N ALA A 26 -27.87 -12.10 -1.47
CA ALA A 26 -26.70 -12.12 -2.34
C ALA A 26 -26.36 -13.52 -2.90
N GLY A 27 -26.90 -14.59 -2.33
CA GLY A 27 -26.51 -15.98 -2.63
C GLY A 27 -25.03 -16.25 -2.36
N SER A 28 -24.34 -15.34 -1.68
CA SER A 28 -22.88 -15.32 -1.50
C SER A 28 -22.50 -14.49 -0.27
N GLY A 29 -21.41 -14.85 0.41
CA GLY A 29 -20.88 -14.08 1.53
C GLY A 29 -20.39 -14.95 2.67
N HIS A 30 -19.80 -14.31 3.69
CA HIS A 30 -19.22 -14.98 4.85
C HIS A 30 -20.14 -14.83 6.08
N LEU A 31 -21.31 -15.45 6.01
CA LEU A 31 -22.33 -15.42 7.04
C LEU A 31 -21.74 -15.75 8.42
N SER A 32 -21.15 -16.95 8.56
CA SER A 32 -20.71 -17.48 9.86
C SER A 32 -19.64 -16.63 10.54
N SER A 33 -18.73 -16.05 9.76
CA SER A 33 -17.65 -15.17 10.25
C SER A 33 -18.16 -13.79 10.67
N SER A 34 -19.20 -13.28 10.03
CA SER A 34 -19.88 -12.03 10.40
C SER A 34 -20.68 -12.21 11.70
N LEU A 35 -21.37 -13.34 11.84
CA LEU A 35 -22.16 -13.67 13.03
C LEU A 35 -21.32 -13.84 14.30
N SER A 36 -20.06 -14.35 14.19
CA SER A 36 -19.19 -14.57 15.35
C SER A 36 -18.82 -13.26 16.05
N ALA A 37 -18.53 -12.20 15.32
CA ALA A 37 -18.10 -10.91 15.86
C ALA A 37 -19.25 -9.92 16.13
N ALA A 38 -20.52 -10.30 15.84
CA ALA A 38 -21.65 -9.38 15.92
C ALA A 38 -21.84 -8.74 17.30
N ASP A 39 -21.71 -9.50 18.41
CA ASP A 39 -21.82 -8.94 19.76
C ASP A 39 -20.69 -7.95 20.07
N LEU A 40 -19.46 -8.28 19.66
CA LEU A 40 -18.27 -7.46 19.89
C LEU A 40 -18.44 -6.08 19.26
N LEU A 41 -18.74 -6.05 17.95
CA LEU A 41 -18.81 -4.80 17.19
C LEU A 41 -20.10 -4.02 17.50
N THR A 42 -21.22 -4.69 17.83
CA THR A 42 -22.44 -4.01 18.31
C THR A 42 -22.17 -3.25 19.61
N VAL A 43 -21.43 -3.87 20.55
CA VAL A 43 -21.07 -3.18 21.81
C VAL A 43 -20.05 -2.07 21.55
N LEU A 44 -19.09 -2.27 20.67
CA LEU A 44 -18.12 -1.24 20.30
C LEU A 44 -18.83 0.01 19.78
N LEU A 45 -19.62 -0.12 18.71
CA LEU A 45 -20.21 1.03 18.01
C LEU A 45 -21.34 1.68 18.80
N TYR A 46 -22.19 0.88 19.44
CA TYR A 46 -23.40 1.41 20.08
C TYR A 46 -23.30 1.48 21.62
N GLY A 47 -22.28 0.90 22.23
CA GLY A 47 -22.06 0.93 23.67
C GLY A 47 -21.37 2.21 24.19
N GLY A 48 -21.04 3.13 23.31
CA GLY A 48 -20.33 4.38 23.65
C GLY A 48 -18.82 4.23 23.78
N PHE A 49 -18.23 3.21 23.16
CA PHE A 49 -16.79 2.96 23.14
C PHE A 49 -16.13 3.42 21.82
N PHE A 50 -16.92 3.69 20.81
CA PHE A 50 -16.56 4.23 19.52
C PHE A 50 -17.35 5.51 19.28
N THR A 51 -16.65 6.57 18.88
CA THR A 51 -17.25 7.87 18.59
C THR A 51 -16.90 8.32 17.17
N ALA A 52 -17.91 8.71 16.40
CA ALA A 52 -17.72 9.22 15.05
C ALA A 52 -18.90 10.08 14.60
N ASP A 53 -18.63 11.11 13.83
CA ASP A 53 -19.69 11.77 13.07
C ASP A 53 -19.91 10.98 11.77
N ILE A 54 -21.02 10.24 11.71
CA ILE A 54 -21.37 9.41 10.55
C ILE A 54 -21.73 10.22 9.30
N HIS A 55 -22.05 11.52 9.46
CA HIS A 55 -22.32 12.43 8.34
C HIS A 55 -21.05 13.06 7.78
N GLU A 56 -19.95 12.99 8.54
CA GLU A 56 -18.62 13.44 8.16
C GLU A 56 -17.58 12.31 8.37
N PRO A 57 -17.57 11.25 7.54
CA PRO A 57 -16.64 10.12 7.73
C PRO A 57 -15.18 10.53 7.74
N GLY A 58 -14.84 11.59 6.98
CA GLY A 58 -13.49 12.16 6.92
C GLY A 58 -13.04 12.95 8.15
N ASN A 59 -13.94 13.25 9.10
CA ASN A 59 -13.62 14.07 10.26
C ASN A 59 -12.37 13.54 11.01
N PRO A 60 -11.35 14.39 11.26
CA PRO A 60 -10.07 13.95 11.84
C PRO A 60 -10.19 13.42 13.27
N HIS A 61 -11.29 13.69 13.97
CA HIS A 61 -11.51 13.27 15.36
C HIS A 61 -12.33 11.98 15.49
N ASN A 62 -12.85 11.45 14.37
CA ASN A 62 -13.57 10.18 14.42
C ASN A 62 -12.66 9.04 14.83
N ASP A 63 -13.11 8.18 15.74
CA ASP A 63 -12.49 6.90 15.96
C ASP A 63 -12.48 6.07 14.66
N ARG A 64 -11.52 5.18 14.50
CA ARG A 64 -11.31 4.39 13.29
C ARG A 64 -11.54 2.92 13.58
N VAL A 65 -12.20 2.23 12.66
CA VAL A 65 -12.42 0.78 12.75
C VAL A 65 -11.99 0.11 11.45
N ILE A 66 -11.10 -0.88 11.57
CA ILE A 66 -10.61 -1.68 10.46
C ILE A 66 -11.10 -3.12 10.64
N PHE A 67 -11.74 -3.66 9.62
CA PHE A 67 -12.07 -5.07 9.53
C PHE A 67 -10.91 -5.80 8.84
N SER A 68 -9.88 -6.19 9.60
CA SER A 68 -8.73 -6.94 9.07
C SER A 68 -9.19 -8.30 8.52
N LYS A 69 -10.10 -8.99 9.24
CA LYS A 69 -10.89 -10.07 8.66
C LYS A 69 -11.97 -9.52 7.71
N GLY A 70 -11.54 -9.01 6.56
CA GLY A 70 -12.38 -8.27 5.62
C GLY A 70 -13.60 -9.04 5.12
N HIS A 71 -13.53 -10.38 5.13
CA HIS A 71 -14.66 -11.22 4.79
C HIS A 71 -15.88 -11.07 5.77
N ALA A 72 -15.71 -10.39 6.91
CA ALA A 72 -16.83 -10.00 7.78
C ALA A 72 -17.53 -8.68 7.35
N ALA A 73 -17.34 -8.23 6.10
CA ALA A 73 -17.98 -7.03 5.54
C ALA A 73 -19.51 -6.96 5.74
N PRO A 74 -20.30 -8.05 5.65
CA PRO A 74 -21.74 -8.00 5.96
C PRO A 74 -22.04 -7.45 7.36
N LEU A 75 -21.18 -7.72 8.35
CA LEU A 75 -21.30 -7.15 9.70
C LEU A 75 -21.03 -5.64 9.69
N LEU A 76 -19.98 -5.19 8.98
CA LEU A 76 -19.66 -3.75 8.84
C LEU A 76 -20.86 -2.99 8.28
N TYR A 77 -21.42 -3.47 7.17
CA TYR A 77 -22.53 -2.83 6.49
C TYR A 77 -23.81 -2.79 7.35
N ALA A 78 -24.15 -3.90 8.02
CA ALA A 78 -25.30 -3.96 8.92
C ALA A 78 -25.15 -2.97 10.09
N LEU A 79 -23.96 -2.81 10.65
CA LEU A 79 -23.72 -1.86 11.74
C LEU A 79 -23.95 -0.41 11.29
N TYR A 80 -23.41 0.00 10.15
CA TYR A 80 -23.61 1.37 9.67
C TYR A 80 -25.03 1.62 9.16
N ALA A 81 -25.71 0.63 8.58
CA ALA A 81 -27.11 0.74 8.20
C ALA A 81 -28.00 1.01 9.43
N LEU A 82 -27.80 0.27 10.52
CA LEU A 82 -28.58 0.46 11.74
C LEU A 82 -28.25 1.76 12.49
N ALA A 83 -27.13 2.40 12.18
CA ALA A 83 -26.79 3.74 12.66
C ALA A 83 -27.23 4.87 11.72
N HIS A 84 -28.03 4.58 10.68
CA HIS A 84 -28.47 5.51 9.63
C HIS A 84 -27.33 6.05 8.74
N GLY A 85 -26.20 5.36 8.66
CA GLY A 85 -25.13 5.68 7.72
C GLY A 85 -25.49 5.38 6.27
N ILE A 86 -26.30 4.32 6.06
CA ILE A 86 -26.88 3.94 4.76
C ILE A 86 -28.32 3.46 4.97
N PRO A 87 -29.17 3.43 3.93
CA PRO A 87 -30.51 2.83 4.01
C PRO A 87 -30.42 1.32 4.28
N GLU A 88 -31.25 0.80 5.18
CA GLU A 88 -31.27 -0.63 5.52
C GLU A 88 -31.56 -1.52 4.30
N GLN A 89 -32.44 -1.08 3.40
CA GLN A 89 -32.79 -1.83 2.19
C GLN A 89 -31.61 -1.98 1.24
N GLU A 90 -30.64 -1.10 1.31
CA GLU A 90 -29.40 -1.20 0.52
C GLU A 90 -28.60 -2.46 0.88
N LEU A 91 -28.74 -2.99 2.10
CA LEU A 91 -28.09 -4.24 2.52
C LEU A 91 -28.43 -5.42 1.60
N LEU A 92 -29.60 -5.40 0.94
CA LEU A 92 -30.02 -6.42 -0.03
C LEU A 92 -29.33 -6.30 -1.39
N THR A 93 -28.49 -5.27 -1.58
CA THR A 93 -27.65 -5.12 -2.76
C THR A 93 -26.23 -5.65 -2.57
N LEU A 94 -25.95 -6.30 -1.42
CA LEU A 94 -24.64 -6.89 -1.13
C LEU A 94 -24.11 -7.69 -2.33
N ARG A 95 -22.88 -7.40 -2.77
CA ARG A 95 -22.17 -8.07 -3.88
C ARG A 95 -22.87 -8.00 -5.25
N LYS A 96 -23.91 -7.20 -5.42
CA LYS A 96 -24.48 -6.93 -6.75
C LYS A 96 -23.57 -5.96 -7.52
N PHE A 97 -23.47 -6.16 -8.83
CA PHE A 97 -22.68 -5.26 -9.67
C PHE A 97 -23.17 -3.80 -9.52
N GLY A 98 -22.25 -2.87 -9.33
CA GLY A 98 -22.55 -1.45 -9.10
C GLY A 98 -22.97 -1.09 -7.68
N SER A 99 -23.12 -2.07 -6.76
CA SER A 99 -23.36 -1.77 -5.35
C SER A 99 -22.05 -1.34 -4.66
N ARG A 100 -22.14 -0.37 -3.75
CA ARG A 100 -21.00 -0.02 -2.88
C ARG A 100 -20.77 -1.03 -1.74
N LEU A 101 -21.64 -2.03 -1.57
CA LEU A 101 -21.54 -3.09 -0.58
C LEU A 101 -20.79 -4.29 -1.18
N GLU A 102 -19.49 -4.13 -1.35
CA GLU A 102 -18.59 -5.12 -1.92
C GLU A 102 -18.43 -6.36 -1.03
N GLY A 103 -17.86 -7.42 -1.56
CA GLY A 103 -17.61 -8.67 -0.83
C GLY A 103 -16.65 -8.55 0.35
N HIS A 104 -15.80 -7.53 0.31
CA HIS A 104 -14.85 -7.12 1.35
C HIS A 104 -14.87 -5.59 1.44
N PRO A 105 -14.44 -4.98 2.55
CA PRO A 105 -14.40 -3.52 2.66
C PRO A 105 -13.56 -2.89 1.54
N ALA A 106 -14.17 -1.97 0.80
CA ALA A 106 -13.57 -1.25 -0.31
C ALA A 106 -13.86 0.26 -0.17
N MET A 107 -13.07 1.10 -0.83
CA MET A 107 -13.12 2.57 -0.68
C MET A 107 -14.40 3.21 -1.21
N VAL A 108 -15.20 2.48 -1.99
CA VAL A 108 -16.54 2.92 -2.42
C VAL A 108 -17.55 2.98 -1.26
N PHE A 109 -17.27 2.29 -0.14
CA PHE A 109 -18.08 2.38 1.08
C PHE A 109 -17.50 3.47 1.99
N PRO A 110 -18.25 4.56 2.30
CA PRO A 110 -17.70 5.79 2.92
C PRO A 110 -17.08 5.60 4.30
N TYR A 111 -17.37 4.50 4.97
CA TYR A 111 -16.87 4.19 6.32
C TYR A 111 -15.72 3.17 6.30
N THR A 112 -15.09 2.99 5.15
CA THR A 112 -13.90 2.15 4.99
C THR A 112 -12.66 3.00 5.05
N GLU A 113 -11.77 2.74 6.01
CA GLU A 113 -10.48 3.46 6.15
C GLU A 113 -9.43 2.99 5.14
N ALA A 114 -9.46 1.71 4.79
CA ALA A 114 -8.61 1.09 3.80
C ALA A 114 -9.27 -0.20 3.29
N ALA A 115 -9.00 -0.57 2.06
CA ALA A 115 -9.45 -1.85 1.50
C ALA A 115 -8.78 -3.01 2.26
N THR A 116 -9.57 -4.03 2.60
CA THR A 116 -9.10 -5.24 3.27
C THR A 116 -9.68 -6.49 2.62
N GLY A 117 -9.15 -7.66 2.99
CA GLY A 117 -9.56 -8.94 2.40
C GLY A 117 -8.37 -9.88 2.22
N ALA A 118 -7.21 -9.36 1.81
CA ALA A 118 -5.93 -10.01 2.05
C ALA A 118 -5.66 -9.96 3.56
N LEU A 119 -5.60 -11.14 4.18
CA LEU A 119 -5.49 -11.26 5.64
C LEU A 119 -4.11 -10.79 6.14
N GLY A 120 -4.04 -10.40 7.40
CA GLY A 120 -2.81 -9.97 8.07
C GLY A 120 -2.44 -8.50 7.89
N GLN A 121 -3.17 -7.73 7.08
CA GLN A 121 -2.78 -6.35 6.74
C GLN A 121 -3.43 -5.28 7.60
N GLY A 122 -4.65 -5.52 8.13
CA GLY A 122 -5.40 -4.48 8.83
C GLY A 122 -4.72 -3.96 10.09
N LEU A 123 -3.92 -4.78 10.79
CA LEU A 123 -3.22 -4.33 11.99
C LEU A 123 -2.09 -3.35 11.65
N SER A 124 -1.34 -3.59 10.56
CA SER A 124 -0.31 -2.67 10.06
C SER A 124 -0.91 -1.33 9.64
N ILE A 125 -2.07 -1.36 8.97
CA ILE A 125 -2.83 -0.13 8.65
C ILE A 125 -3.20 0.60 9.95
N GLY A 126 -3.66 -0.16 10.97
CA GLY A 126 -3.95 0.37 12.30
C GLY A 126 -2.74 1.02 12.99
N VAL A 127 -1.53 0.48 12.79
CA VAL A 127 -0.27 1.10 13.26
C VAL A 127 -0.11 2.48 12.63
N GLY A 128 -0.29 2.60 11.31
CA GLY A 128 -0.20 3.89 10.61
C GLY A 128 -1.22 4.91 11.10
N LEU A 129 -2.48 4.51 11.29
CA LEU A 129 -3.53 5.37 11.85
C LEU A 129 -3.18 5.83 13.28
N ALA A 130 -2.68 4.93 14.13
CA ALA A 130 -2.29 5.27 15.50
C ALA A 130 -1.05 6.17 15.55
N LEU A 131 -0.05 5.94 14.69
CA LEU A 131 1.11 6.84 14.54
C LEU A 131 0.65 8.24 14.13
N ASN A 132 -0.28 8.34 13.19
CA ASN A 132 -0.84 9.63 12.82
C ASN A 132 -1.50 10.34 14.01
N ALA A 133 -2.37 9.63 14.74
CA ALA A 133 -3.07 10.22 15.90
C ALA A 133 -2.10 10.72 16.98
N GLU A 134 -1.13 9.88 17.36
CA GLU A 134 -0.31 10.12 18.55
C GLU A 134 0.94 10.96 18.25
N ARG A 135 1.52 10.87 17.05
CA ARG A 135 2.81 11.50 16.73
C ARG A 135 2.68 12.70 15.81
N LEU A 136 1.77 12.65 14.84
CA LEU A 136 1.65 13.66 13.79
C LEU A 136 0.55 14.68 14.11
N ASP A 137 -0.71 14.27 14.02
CA ASP A 137 -1.86 15.15 14.22
C ASP A 137 -2.12 15.50 15.71
N LYS A 138 -1.59 14.69 16.63
CA LYS A 138 -1.77 14.84 18.10
C LYS A 138 -3.25 14.95 18.48
N VAL A 139 -4.07 14.09 17.90
CA VAL A 139 -5.50 13.96 18.15
C VAL A 139 -5.81 12.73 18.97
N SER A 140 -6.98 12.66 19.60
CA SER A 140 -7.28 11.63 20.60
C SER A 140 -8.10 10.45 20.08
N TYR A 141 -8.33 10.32 18.76
CA TYR A 141 -9.12 9.19 18.26
C TYR A 141 -8.46 7.83 18.57
N LYS A 142 -9.29 6.81 18.68
CA LYS A 142 -8.87 5.43 18.83
C LYS A 142 -8.95 4.68 17.51
N THR A 143 -8.06 3.72 17.34
CA THR A 143 -8.06 2.81 16.20
C THR A 143 -8.39 1.40 16.69
N PHE A 144 -9.48 0.84 16.20
CA PHE A 144 -9.92 -0.51 16.49
C PHE A 144 -9.71 -1.40 15.28
N VAL A 145 -9.11 -2.58 15.48
CA VAL A 145 -8.83 -3.53 14.39
C VAL A 145 -9.44 -4.88 14.73
N LEU A 146 -10.43 -5.33 13.94
CA LEU A 146 -11.04 -6.64 14.09
C LEU A 146 -10.21 -7.69 13.35
N LEU A 147 -9.61 -8.60 14.10
CA LEU A 147 -8.74 -9.69 13.63
C LEU A 147 -9.47 -11.04 13.73
N GLY A 148 -9.12 -11.97 12.85
CA GLY A 148 -9.49 -13.39 12.97
C GLY A 148 -8.38 -14.22 13.64
N ASP A 149 -8.75 -15.31 14.30
CA ASP A 149 -7.78 -16.21 14.94
C ASP A 149 -6.91 -17.00 13.94
N SER A 150 -7.46 -17.35 12.78
CA SER A 150 -6.71 -17.93 11.67
C SER A 150 -5.69 -16.92 11.10
N GLU A 151 -6.07 -15.65 11.05
CA GLU A 151 -5.25 -14.53 10.59
C GLU A 151 -3.99 -14.31 11.45
N MET A 152 -4.02 -14.73 12.71
CA MET A 152 -2.84 -14.70 13.60
C MET A 152 -1.69 -15.60 13.14
N ALA A 153 -1.85 -16.39 12.08
CA ALA A 153 -0.77 -17.14 11.46
C ALA A 153 0.09 -16.26 10.53
N GLU A 154 -0.42 -15.12 10.09
CA GLU A 154 0.30 -14.19 9.21
C GLU A 154 1.48 -13.52 9.91
N GLY A 155 2.66 -13.54 9.26
CA GLY A 155 3.87 -12.90 9.80
C GLY A 155 3.71 -11.38 9.98
N SER A 156 3.04 -10.71 9.04
CA SER A 156 2.78 -9.26 9.08
C SER A 156 1.97 -8.81 10.30
N VAL A 157 1.11 -9.67 10.86
CA VAL A 157 0.42 -9.38 12.13
C VAL A 157 1.44 -9.25 13.27
N TRP A 158 2.45 -10.12 13.32
CA TRP A 158 3.48 -10.09 14.37
C TRP A 158 4.46 -8.95 14.18
N GLU A 159 4.80 -8.56 12.95
CA GLU A 159 5.51 -7.32 12.66
C GLU A 159 4.75 -6.11 13.21
N ALA A 160 3.44 -6.01 12.94
CA ALA A 160 2.60 -4.93 13.43
C ALA A 160 2.48 -4.92 14.96
N ILE A 161 2.34 -6.10 15.60
CA ILE A 161 2.29 -6.24 17.06
C ILE A 161 3.61 -5.71 17.67
N GLN A 162 4.76 -6.10 17.12
CA GLN A 162 6.07 -5.68 17.60
C GLN A 162 6.25 -4.16 17.48
N LEU A 163 5.95 -3.59 16.32
CA LEU A 163 6.14 -2.16 16.06
C LEU A 163 5.16 -1.29 16.85
N ALA A 164 3.90 -1.71 16.98
CA ALA A 164 2.95 -0.99 17.83
C ALA A 164 3.41 -0.93 19.30
N ALA A 165 4.01 -2.01 19.82
CA ALA A 165 4.57 -2.03 21.17
C ALA A 165 5.82 -1.14 21.28
N HIS A 166 6.73 -1.17 20.29
CA HIS A 166 7.92 -0.32 20.23
C HIS A 166 7.54 1.16 20.28
N TYR A 167 6.59 1.59 19.45
CA TYR A 167 6.08 2.95 19.42
C TYR A 167 5.11 3.29 20.57
N LYS A 168 4.76 2.31 21.41
CA LYS A 168 3.83 2.45 22.56
C LYS A 168 2.47 3.03 22.17
N LEU A 169 1.91 2.55 21.05
CA LEU A 169 0.68 3.09 20.46
C LEU A 169 -0.56 2.71 21.29
N HIS A 170 -0.83 3.49 22.33
CA HIS A 170 -1.92 3.24 23.27
C HIS A 170 -3.32 3.59 22.73
N SER A 171 -3.39 4.23 21.56
CA SER A 171 -4.65 4.45 20.83
C SER A 171 -5.07 3.24 20.00
N LEU A 172 -4.18 2.25 19.80
CA LEU A 172 -4.45 1.06 19.01
C LEU A 172 -5.02 -0.07 19.87
N VAL A 173 -6.20 -0.57 19.47
CA VAL A 173 -6.91 -1.68 20.12
C VAL A 173 -7.20 -2.77 19.10
N GLY A 174 -6.53 -3.91 19.21
CA GLY A 174 -6.85 -5.13 18.49
C GLY A 174 -8.03 -5.85 19.14
N ILE A 175 -8.92 -6.42 18.33
CA ILE A 175 -10.06 -7.24 18.74
C ILE A 175 -9.92 -8.57 18.04
N LEU A 176 -9.45 -9.59 18.75
CA LEU A 176 -9.27 -10.94 18.22
C LEU A 176 -10.56 -11.74 18.40
N ASP A 177 -11.23 -12.04 17.28
CA ASP A 177 -12.39 -12.92 17.20
C ASP A 177 -11.94 -14.39 17.19
N ALA A 178 -11.66 -14.95 18.37
CA ALA A 178 -11.18 -16.32 18.53
C ALA A 178 -12.36 -17.30 18.49
N ASN A 179 -12.87 -17.57 17.28
CA ASN A 179 -14.00 -18.46 17.04
C ASN A 179 -13.59 -19.91 16.75
N ARG A 180 -12.32 -20.24 16.75
CA ARG A 180 -11.63 -21.51 16.57
C ARG A 180 -11.71 -22.16 15.18
N LEU A 181 -12.55 -21.72 14.26
CA LEU A 181 -12.74 -22.36 12.96
C LEU A 181 -12.23 -21.48 11.82
N GLY A 182 -11.24 -22.00 11.09
CA GLY A 182 -10.73 -21.43 9.85
C GLY A 182 -11.64 -21.70 8.65
N GLN A 183 -11.09 -21.64 7.46
CA GLN A 183 -11.76 -22.02 6.22
C GLN A 183 -11.93 -23.55 6.15
N ARG A 184 -10.94 -24.28 6.61
CA ARG A 184 -10.95 -25.75 6.74
C ARG A 184 -10.45 -26.13 8.12
N GLY A 185 -11.32 -26.71 8.94
CA GLY A 185 -10.94 -27.22 10.24
C GLY A 185 -10.65 -26.14 11.30
N GLU A 186 -10.05 -26.60 12.38
CA GLU A 186 -9.71 -25.78 13.54
C GLU A 186 -8.48 -24.91 13.26
N THR A 187 -8.50 -23.69 13.80
CA THR A 187 -7.35 -22.78 13.74
C THR A 187 -6.21 -23.27 14.63
N MET A 188 -4.98 -22.81 14.38
CA MET A 188 -3.73 -23.28 15.03
C MET A 188 -3.83 -23.41 16.56
N TYR A 189 -4.54 -22.49 17.22
CA TYR A 189 -4.68 -22.49 18.68
C TYR A 189 -6.13 -22.68 19.14
N GLY A 190 -7.11 -22.71 18.23
CA GLY A 190 -8.52 -22.87 18.58
C GLY A 190 -8.94 -21.96 19.71
N HIS A 191 -9.62 -22.50 20.72
CA HIS A 191 -10.00 -21.76 21.93
C HIS A 191 -8.94 -21.74 23.04
N ARG A 192 -7.67 -22.01 22.74
CA ARG A 192 -6.55 -21.88 23.72
C ARG A 192 -6.18 -20.40 23.90
N LEU A 193 -7.09 -19.59 24.43
CA LEU A 193 -6.96 -18.13 24.51
C LEU A 193 -5.73 -17.67 25.30
N LYS A 194 -5.25 -18.48 26.25
CA LYS A 194 -4.02 -18.20 27.01
C LYS A 194 -2.78 -18.21 26.12
N GLU A 195 -2.78 -18.99 25.02
CA GLU A 195 -1.67 -19.01 24.07
C GLU A 195 -1.58 -17.71 23.29
N TYR A 196 -2.71 -17.18 22.82
CA TYR A 196 -2.75 -15.85 22.20
C TYR A 196 -2.32 -14.78 23.19
N ALA A 197 -2.86 -14.79 24.42
CA ALA A 197 -2.56 -13.79 25.45
C ALA A 197 -1.07 -13.74 25.78
N ARG A 198 -0.44 -14.90 26.10
CA ARG A 198 0.99 -14.96 26.43
C ARG A 198 1.87 -14.43 25.31
N ARG A 199 1.56 -14.77 24.04
CA ARG A 199 2.32 -14.30 22.88
C ARG A 199 2.21 -12.79 22.72
N VAL A 200 1.02 -12.25 22.72
CA VAL A 200 0.77 -10.81 22.59
C VAL A 200 1.41 -10.01 23.74
N GLU A 201 1.36 -10.55 24.97
CA GLU A 201 2.00 -9.95 26.15
C GLU A 201 3.53 -9.97 26.06
N ALA A 202 4.11 -11.05 25.51
CA ALA A 202 5.56 -11.16 25.28
C ALA A 202 6.08 -10.08 24.31
N PHE A 203 5.25 -9.62 23.40
CA PHE A 203 5.53 -8.49 22.51
C PHE A 203 5.23 -7.11 23.14
N GLY A 204 4.84 -7.04 24.43
CA GLY A 204 4.64 -5.78 25.13
C GLY A 204 3.23 -5.20 25.09
N TRP A 205 2.27 -5.87 24.49
CA TRP A 205 0.86 -5.47 24.53
C TRP A 205 0.21 -5.85 25.86
N LYS A 206 -0.95 -5.24 26.14
CA LYS A 206 -1.85 -5.69 27.20
C LYS A 206 -2.90 -6.62 26.60
N ALA A 207 -2.96 -7.86 27.06
CA ALA A 207 -4.02 -8.78 26.70
C ALA A 207 -5.20 -8.69 27.67
N ILE A 208 -6.43 -8.72 27.13
CA ILE A 208 -7.69 -8.76 27.88
C ILE A 208 -8.51 -9.91 27.34
N VAL A 209 -8.61 -11.00 28.09
CA VAL A 209 -9.35 -12.21 27.67
C VAL A 209 -10.80 -12.11 28.15
N ILE A 210 -11.76 -12.27 27.22
CA ILE A 210 -13.18 -12.18 27.50
C ILE A 210 -14.00 -13.29 26.84
N ASP A 211 -15.22 -13.49 27.35
CA ASP A 211 -16.29 -14.20 26.64
C ASP A 211 -16.94 -13.22 25.66
N GLY A 212 -16.74 -13.45 24.35
CA GLY A 212 -17.17 -12.57 23.26
C GLY A 212 -18.68 -12.58 22.98
N HIS A 213 -19.48 -13.37 23.72
CA HIS A 213 -20.94 -13.37 23.66
C HIS A 213 -21.60 -12.87 24.94
N ASN A 214 -20.82 -12.54 25.96
CA ASN A 214 -21.33 -11.93 27.19
C ASN A 214 -21.21 -10.41 27.13
N ILE A 215 -22.33 -9.72 26.84
CA ILE A 215 -22.38 -8.25 26.68
C ILE A 215 -21.75 -7.51 27.87
N LYS A 216 -21.96 -7.98 29.11
CA LYS A 216 -21.37 -7.34 30.30
C LYS A 216 -19.83 -7.49 30.32
N LYS A 217 -19.31 -8.67 29.92
CA LYS A 217 -17.87 -8.89 29.84
C LYS A 217 -17.24 -8.09 28.69
N ILE A 218 -17.94 -7.96 27.56
CA ILE A 218 -17.49 -7.14 26.42
C ILE A 218 -17.39 -5.66 26.83
N ILE A 219 -18.45 -5.12 27.50
CA ILE A 219 -18.45 -3.75 28.05
C ILE A 219 -17.24 -3.52 28.97
N ARG A 220 -16.97 -4.47 29.90
CA ARG A 220 -15.82 -4.37 30.79
C ARG A 220 -14.49 -4.42 30.02
N GLY A 221 -14.39 -5.28 29.02
CA GLY A 221 -13.20 -5.41 28.16
C GLY A 221 -12.86 -4.08 27.46
N TYR A 222 -13.83 -3.46 26.79
CA TYR A 222 -13.61 -2.15 26.16
C TYR A 222 -13.29 -1.05 27.17
N ALA A 223 -13.99 -1.02 28.30
CA ALA A 223 -13.70 -0.05 29.35
C ALA A 223 -12.28 -0.20 29.91
N GLN A 224 -11.77 -1.42 30.04
CA GLN A 224 -10.38 -1.68 30.47
C GLN A 224 -9.39 -1.29 29.36
N ALA A 225 -9.69 -1.58 28.10
CA ALA A 225 -8.84 -1.24 26.96
C ALA A 225 -8.67 0.29 26.83
N LEU A 226 -9.78 1.04 26.91
CA LEU A 226 -9.75 2.50 26.79
C LEU A 226 -9.12 3.23 27.99
N ARG A 227 -8.91 2.55 29.13
CA ARG A 227 -8.17 3.09 30.27
C ARG A 227 -6.66 2.92 30.16
N GLU A 228 -6.18 2.02 29.29
CA GLU A 228 -4.74 1.84 29.05
C GLU A 228 -4.17 3.08 28.34
N ARG A 229 -2.99 3.58 28.81
CA ARG A 229 -2.34 4.78 28.30
C ARG A 229 -0.87 4.59 28.00
N ARG A 230 -0.34 3.39 28.20
CA ARG A 230 1.11 3.13 28.10
C ARG A 230 1.49 2.23 26.93
N ARG A 231 0.57 1.40 26.47
CA ARG A 231 0.84 0.36 25.48
C ARG A 231 -0.43 -0.02 24.69
N PRO A 232 -0.31 -0.60 23.51
CA PRO A 232 -1.46 -1.10 22.76
C PRO A 232 -2.17 -2.25 23.51
N VAL A 233 -3.44 -2.49 23.17
CA VAL A 233 -4.29 -3.47 23.84
C VAL A 233 -4.83 -4.46 22.82
N MET A 234 -4.79 -5.77 23.17
CA MET A 234 -5.49 -6.83 22.43
C MET A 234 -6.62 -7.40 23.29
N ILE A 235 -7.85 -7.21 22.84
CA ILE A 235 -9.02 -7.91 23.40
C ILE A 235 -9.11 -9.27 22.72
N ILE A 236 -8.92 -10.34 23.46
CA ILE A 236 -8.97 -11.72 22.97
C ILE A 236 -10.32 -12.30 23.37
N ALA A 237 -11.24 -12.34 22.41
CA ALA A 237 -12.62 -12.73 22.65
C ALA A 237 -12.89 -14.18 22.25
N ARG A 238 -13.29 -15.01 23.20
CA ARG A 238 -13.81 -16.34 22.91
C ARG A 238 -15.18 -16.21 22.26
N THR A 239 -15.30 -16.57 21.00
CA THR A 239 -16.53 -16.50 20.21
C THR A 239 -16.88 -17.86 19.62
N VAL A 240 -18.02 -17.92 18.95
CA VAL A 240 -18.53 -19.11 18.26
C VAL A 240 -18.86 -18.74 16.82
N LYS A 241 -18.22 -19.41 15.86
CA LYS A 241 -18.51 -19.22 14.43
C LYS A 241 -19.97 -19.57 14.12
N GLY A 242 -20.69 -18.68 13.42
CA GLY A 242 -22.11 -18.87 13.11
C GLY A 242 -23.07 -18.57 14.27
N LYS A 243 -22.62 -17.81 15.31
CA LYS A 243 -23.41 -17.51 16.51
C LYS A 243 -24.77 -16.91 16.22
N GLY A 244 -25.83 -17.54 16.76
CA GLY A 244 -27.24 -17.15 16.62
C GLY A 244 -28.03 -18.01 15.63
N VAL A 245 -27.37 -18.84 14.83
CA VAL A 245 -28.00 -19.79 13.91
C VAL A 245 -27.61 -21.22 14.33
N LYS A 246 -28.46 -21.87 15.11
CA LYS A 246 -28.15 -23.12 15.82
C LYS A 246 -27.60 -24.23 14.91
N PHE A 247 -28.16 -24.39 13.73
CA PHE A 247 -27.76 -25.48 12.83
C PHE A 247 -26.40 -25.27 12.13
N ILE A 248 -25.80 -24.05 12.25
CA ILE A 248 -24.44 -23.78 11.75
C ILE A 248 -23.45 -23.42 12.87
N GLU A 249 -23.92 -23.15 14.11
CA GLU A 249 -23.04 -22.78 15.22
C GLU A 249 -21.94 -23.81 15.41
N ASN A 250 -20.66 -23.33 15.41
CA ASN A 250 -19.46 -24.14 15.67
C ASN A 250 -19.31 -25.35 14.75
N LYS A 251 -19.87 -25.30 13.54
CA LYS A 251 -19.75 -26.35 12.53
C LYS A 251 -18.78 -25.96 11.42
N GLU A 252 -17.98 -26.91 11.00
CA GLU A 252 -17.09 -26.77 9.84
C GLU A 252 -17.88 -26.67 8.54
N GLY A 253 -17.20 -26.22 7.47
CA GLY A 253 -17.79 -26.15 6.14
C GLY A 253 -18.72 -24.95 5.88
N TRP A 254 -18.85 -24.03 6.85
CA TRP A 254 -19.71 -22.83 6.74
C TRP A 254 -18.93 -21.52 6.56
N HIS A 255 -17.64 -21.58 6.19
CA HIS A 255 -16.84 -20.36 6.10
C HIS A 255 -17.32 -19.39 5.02
N GLY A 256 -17.49 -19.81 3.80
CA GLY A 256 -17.92 -18.97 2.65
C GLY A 256 -19.33 -19.33 2.13
N LYS A 257 -20.16 -19.96 2.95
CA LYS A 257 -21.53 -20.37 2.57
C LYS A 257 -22.59 -19.43 3.13
N THR A 258 -23.69 -19.32 2.40
CA THR A 258 -24.91 -18.64 2.79
C THR A 258 -26.03 -19.65 3.04
N LEU A 259 -27.16 -19.21 3.53
CA LEU A 259 -28.35 -20.03 3.70
C LEU A 259 -29.19 -20.06 2.40
N SER A 260 -29.99 -21.11 2.26
CA SER A 260 -31.17 -21.11 1.37
C SER A 260 -32.26 -20.21 1.95
N GLU A 261 -33.32 -19.95 1.19
CA GLU A 261 -34.50 -19.19 1.68
C GLU A 261 -35.11 -19.88 2.90
N ASP A 262 -35.36 -21.19 2.85
CA ASP A 262 -35.90 -21.96 4.00
C ASP A 262 -34.96 -21.89 5.21
N GLY A 263 -33.65 -22.01 4.99
CA GLY A 263 -32.63 -21.89 6.03
C GLY A 263 -32.57 -20.48 6.63
N MET A 264 -32.82 -19.45 5.83
CA MET A 264 -32.93 -18.07 6.29
C MET A 264 -34.16 -17.89 7.21
N GLU A 265 -35.31 -18.42 6.81
CA GLU A 265 -36.55 -18.35 7.64
C GLU A 265 -36.33 -19.06 8.98
N GLU A 266 -35.78 -20.29 8.97
CA GLU A 266 -35.44 -21.03 10.19
C GLU A 266 -34.46 -20.25 11.08
N ALA A 267 -33.45 -19.63 10.48
CA ALA A 267 -32.44 -18.84 11.20
C ALA A 267 -33.05 -17.59 11.83
N ILE A 268 -33.96 -16.89 11.13
CA ILE A 268 -34.63 -15.68 11.61
C ILE A 268 -35.61 -16.05 12.76
N ASP A 269 -36.38 -17.10 12.61
CA ASP A 269 -37.27 -17.60 13.66
C ASP A 269 -36.49 -17.99 14.92
N GLY A 270 -35.30 -18.60 14.72
CA GLY A 270 -34.38 -18.93 15.81
C GLY A 270 -33.86 -17.73 16.59
N LEU A 271 -33.80 -16.55 16.00
CA LEU A 271 -33.40 -15.31 16.69
C LEU A 271 -34.47 -14.82 17.67
N ARG A 272 -35.74 -15.15 17.47
CA ARG A 272 -36.91 -14.75 18.27
C ARG A 272 -36.95 -13.25 18.61
N ASP A 273 -38.10 -12.64 18.64
CA ASP A 273 -38.32 -11.26 19.09
C ASP A 273 -37.29 -10.23 18.55
N VAL A 274 -37.04 -10.19 17.24
CA VAL A 274 -36.18 -9.20 16.61
C VAL A 274 -36.90 -7.87 16.52
N ALA A 275 -36.39 -6.86 17.22
CA ALA A 275 -36.98 -5.52 17.26
C ALA A 275 -36.59 -4.72 16.01
N LEU A 276 -37.32 -4.89 14.90
CA LEU A 276 -36.99 -4.30 13.59
C LEU A 276 -36.96 -2.76 13.58
N ALA A 277 -37.75 -2.11 14.47
CA ALA A 277 -37.76 -0.65 14.59
C ALA A 277 -36.58 -0.09 15.42
N LEU A 278 -35.75 -0.95 16.01
CA LEU A 278 -34.67 -0.52 16.88
C LEU A 278 -33.51 0.06 16.02
N ARG A 279 -32.88 1.13 16.53
CA ARG A 279 -31.73 1.76 15.88
C ARG A 279 -30.55 1.85 16.84
N GLY A 280 -29.37 1.66 16.28
CA GLY A 280 -28.09 1.94 16.92
C GLY A 280 -27.79 3.44 16.91
N VAL A 281 -27.00 3.89 17.87
CA VAL A 281 -26.52 5.27 17.92
C VAL A 281 -25.01 5.22 18.07
N ILE A 282 -24.32 5.79 17.09
CA ILE A 282 -22.89 6.12 17.19
C ILE A 282 -22.84 7.55 17.71
N PHE A 283 -22.14 7.74 18.83
CA PHE A 283 -22.01 9.07 19.41
C PHE A 283 -21.02 9.90 18.60
N LYS A 284 -21.31 11.19 18.43
CA LYS A 284 -20.37 12.10 17.76
C LYS A 284 -19.08 12.19 18.54
N SER A 285 -17.98 12.32 17.80
CA SER A 285 -16.68 12.64 18.39
C SER A 285 -16.74 14.00 19.08
N PRO A 286 -16.14 14.14 20.27
CA PRO A 286 -16.06 15.43 20.92
C PRO A 286 -15.26 16.42 20.06
N ALA A 287 -15.72 17.66 20.00
CA ALA A 287 -14.95 18.72 19.37
C ALA A 287 -13.65 18.90 20.15
N THR A 288 -12.52 18.67 19.52
CA THR A 288 -11.18 18.82 20.09
C THR A 288 -10.39 19.86 19.29
N LYS A 289 -9.15 20.09 19.70
CA LYS A 289 -8.25 20.97 18.95
C LYS A 289 -8.05 20.44 17.52
N PRO A 290 -7.89 21.33 16.52
CA PRO A 290 -7.59 20.89 15.15
C PRO A 290 -6.32 20.04 15.13
N PRO A 291 -6.14 19.20 14.08
CA PRO A 291 -4.91 18.46 13.89
C PRO A 291 -3.68 19.39 13.97
N HIS A 292 -2.61 18.86 14.54
CA HIS A 292 -1.36 19.62 14.64
C HIS A 292 -0.73 19.77 13.25
N GLU A 293 -0.50 21.00 12.85
CA GLU A 293 0.28 21.31 11.65
C GLU A 293 1.76 21.46 12.00
N PRO A 294 2.68 20.86 11.23
CA PRO A 294 4.10 21.01 11.49
C PRO A 294 4.56 22.45 11.24
N ALA A 295 5.44 22.95 12.09
CA ALA A 295 6.16 24.18 11.80
C ALA A 295 7.22 23.87 10.72
N VAL A 296 7.02 24.37 9.52
CA VAL A 296 7.91 24.11 8.37
C VAL A 296 8.75 25.35 8.10
N LYS A 297 10.07 25.17 8.06
CA LYS A 297 10.99 26.21 7.60
C LYS A 297 11.33 25.96 6.12
N PRO A 298 11.39 27.01 5.29
CA PRO A 298 11.87 26.86 3.91
C PRO A 298 13.27 26.23 3.89
N ALA A 299 13.43 25.21 3.06
CA ALA A 299 14.72 24.58 2.82
C ALA A 299 15.05 24.71 1.31
N PRO A 300 16.25 25.18 0.95
CA PRO A 300 16.66 25.27 -0.45
C PRO A 300 16.83 23.88 -1.07
N ASP A 301 16.61 23.80 -2.39
CA ASP A 301 16.95 22.60 -3.13
C ASP A 301 18.48 22.42 -3.15
N PRO A 302 18.97 21.18 -3.11
CA PRO A 302 20.39 20.90 -3.34
C PRO A 302 20.80 21.39 -4.73
N VAL A 303 22.00 21.96 -4.83
CA VAL A 303 22.59 22.44 -6.09
C VAL A 303 23.77 21.55 -6.46
N TYR A 304 23.80 21.11 -7.71
CA TYR A 304 24.85 20.25 -8.25
C TYR A 304 25.50 20.90 -9.47
N ALA A 305 26.83 20.78 -9.60
CA ALA A 305 27.55 21.22 -10.78
C ALA A 305 27.42 20.22 -11.93
N LEU A 306 27.36 20.69 -13.17
CA LEU A 306 27.42 19.79 -14.35
C LEU A 306 28.71 18.96 -14.31
N GLY A 307 28.57 17.63 -14.49
CA GLY A 307 29.67 16.66 -14.40
C GLY A 307 30.00 16.19 -12.99
N GLU A 308 29.41 16.78 -11.93
CA GLU A 308 29.55 16.28 -10.56
C GLU A 308 29.00 14.86 -10.47
N LYS A 309 29.70 13.96 -9.77
CA LYS A 309 29.27 12.58 -9.61
C LYS A 309 28.50 12.40 -8.30
N VAL A 310 27.22 12.08 -8.41
CA VAL A 310 26.32 11.89 -7.27
C VAL A 310 25.35 10.73 -7.56
N SER A 311 25.19 9.80 -6.63
CA SER A 311 24.20 8.74 -6.80
C SER A 311 22.77 9.27 -6.64
N THR A 312 21.84 8.73 -7.41
CA THR A 312 20.43 9.14 -7.38
C THR A 312 19.81 8.90 -5.99
N ARG A 313 20.20 7.83 -5.27
CA ARG A 313 19.76 7.58 -3.88
C ARG A 313 20.24 8.66 -2.90
N LYS A 314 21.46 9.23 -3.09
CA LYS A 314 21.99 10.32 -2.26
C LYS A 314 21.23 11.62 -2.55
N ALA A 315 21.02 11.92 -3.81
CA ALA A 315 20.24 13.07 -4.24
C ALA A 315 18.81 13.02 -3.69
N TYR A 316 18.18 11.83 -3.69
CA TYR A 316 16.88 11.64 -3.03
C TYR A 316 16.89 12.01 -1.56
N GLY A 317 17.83 11.48 -0.77
CA GLY A 317 17.93 11.82 0.65
C GLY A 317 18.17 13.30 0.91
N GLN A 318 18.97 13.96 0.06
CA GLN A 318 19.28 15.39 0.17
C GLN A 318 18.07 16.28 -0.15
N VAL A 319 17.22 15.89 -1.11
CA VAL A 319 16.08 16.72 -1.54
C VAL A 319 14.86 16.61 -0.62
N LEU A 320 14.72 15.55 0.16
CA LEU A 320 13.52 15.32 0.98
C LEU A 320 13.20 16.48 1.94
N ALA A 321 14.20 17.16 2.49
CA ALA A 321 13.98 18.29 3.40
C ALA A 321 13.35 19.48 2.66
N SER A 322 13.78 19.77 1.42
CA SER A 322 13.19 20.83 0.60
C SER A 322 11.80 20.45 0.09
N VAL A 323 11.59 19.20 -0.30
CA VAL A 323 10.25 18.67 -0.67
C VAL A 323 9.29 18.81 0.51
N PHE A 324 9.72 18.42 1.73
CA PHE A 324 8.90 18.59 2.94
C PHE A 324 8.54 20.05 3.19
N SER A 325 9.45 21.00 2.91
CA SER A 325 9.17 22.41 3.11
C SER A 325 8.02 22.95 2.25
N ARG A 326 7.78 22.32 1.11
CA ARG A 326 6.67 22.65 0.19
C ARG A 326 5.46 21.74 0.39
N HIS A 327 5.67 20.53 0.92
CA HIS A 327 4.62 19.53 1.13
C HIS A 327 4.60 19.05 2.59
N PRO A 328 4.01 19.83 3.52
CA PRO A 328 4.03 19.53 4.96
C PRO A 328 3.38 18.20 5.36
N GLY A 329 2.59 17.62 4.46
CA GLY A 329 2.03 16.27 4.62
C GLY A 329 3.04 15.14 4.54
N LEU A 330 4.28 15.40 4.04
CA LEU A 330 5.31 14.39 3.88
C LEU A 330 5.70 13.77 5.22
N VAL A 331 5.83 12.45 5.20
CA VAL A 331 6.44 11.62 6.26
C VAL A 331 7.34 10.59 5.60
N ALA A 332 8.47 10.27 6.20
CA ALA A 332 9.38 9.25 5.69
C ALA A 332 9.36 8.00 6.55
N LEU A 333 9.33 6.84 5.90
CA LEU A 333 9.43 5.51 6.51
C LEU A 333 10.61 4.77 5.87
N ASP A 334 11.40 4.05 6.66
CA ASP A 334 12.54 3.28 6.16
C ASP A 334 12.64 1.93 6.87
N ALA A 335 13.06 0.89 6.13
CA ALA A 335 13.17 -0.48 6.63
C ALA A 335 14.59 -0.79 7.15
N GLU A 336 15.13 0.04 8.05
CA GLU A 336 16.45 -0.11 8.70
C GLU A 336 17.65 -0.04 7.73
N VAL A 337 17.47 0.62 6.59
CA VAL A 337 18.53 0.83 5.60
C VAL A 337 18.75 2.31 5.26
N SER A 338 18.36 3.20 6.18
CA SER A 338 18.36 4.66 5.95
C SER A 338 19.74 5.26 5.68
N ASN A 339 20.82 4.62 6.11
CA ASN A 339 22.21 4.96 5.76
C ASN A 339 22.51 4.66 4.28
N SER A 340 21.85 3.69 3.68
CA SER A 340 22.02 3.26 2.29
C SER A 340 21.05 3.95 1.34
N THR A 341 19.80 4.17 1.76
CA THR A 341 18.81 4.97 1.02
C THR A 341 19.06 6.47 1.13
N TYR A 342 19.91 6.89 2.06
CA TYR A 342 20.14 8.26 2.50
C TYR A 342 18.92 8.96 3.12
N ALA A 343 17.84 8.25 3.40
CA ALA A 343 16.69 8.78 4.13
C ALA A 343 17.08 9.27 5.55
N GLU A 344 18.23 8.84 6.08
CA GLU A 344 18.79 9.35 7.33
C GLU A 344 19.06 10.86 7.32
N ILE A 345 19.28 11.48 6.14
CA ILE A 345 19.47 12.93 6.03
C ILE A 345 18.17 13.63 6.46
N PHE A 346 17.04 13.14 5.97
CA PHE A 346 15.72 13.63 6.40
C PHE A 346 15.45 13.32 7.87
N LYS A 347 15.80 12.12 8.35
CA LYS A 347 15.70 11.73 9.77
C LYS A 347 16.43 12.69 10.69
N LYS A 348 17.64 13.13 10.31
CA LYS A 348 18.43 14.10 11.08
C LYS A 348 17.79 15.49 11.09
N ALA A 349 17.19 15.91 9.98
CA ALA A 349 16.55 17.22 9.85
C ALA A 349 15.16 17.28 10.49
N HIS A 350 14.37 16.21 10.39
CA HIS A 350 12.97 16.12 10.80
C HIS A 350 12.67 14.79 11.49
N PRO A 351 13.26 14.51 12.66
CA PRO A 351 13.11 13.22 13.37
C PRO A 351 11.65 12.91 13.74
N GLU A 352 10.82 13.94 13.96
CA GLU A 352 9.39 13.80 14.28
C GLU A 352 8.52 13.39 13.08
N ARG A 353 9.09 13.45 11.88
CA ARG A 353 8.42 13.07 10.60
C ARG A 353 9.02 11.81 9.99
N PHE A 354 9.95 11.17 10.67
CA PHE A 354 10.60 9.94 10.25
C PHE A 354 10.20 8.78 11.16
N PHE A 355 9.82 7.66 10.55
CA PHE A 355 9.49 6.43 11.26
C PHE A 355 10.38 5.29 10.82
N GLU A 356 11.16 4.77 11.77
CA GLU A 356 11.95 3.56 11.57
C GLU A 356 11.03 2.34 11.62
N MET A 357 10.96 1.59 10.52
CA MET A 357 10.07 0.42 10.42
C MET A 357 10.81 -0.91 10.60
N TYR A 358 12.12 -0.83 10.84
CA TYR A 358 12.99 -1.98 10.98
C TYR A 358 12.88 -2.93 9.77
N ILE A 359 13.35 -4.16 9.88
CA ILE A 359 13.25 -5.16 8.80
C ILE A 359 11.83 -5.77 8.80
N ALA A 360 10.82 -4.93 8.52
CA ALA A 360 9.40 -5.27 8.52
C ALA A 360 8.68 -4.56 7.35
N GLU A 361 9.08 -4.89 6.12
CA GLU A 361 8.63 -4.21 4.90
C GLU A 361 7.11 -4.31 4.70
N GLN A 362 6.49 -5.44 5.08
CA GLN A 362 5.04 -5.62 5.00
C GLN A 362 4.32 -4.64 5.92
N ASN A 363 4.77 -4.52 7.18
CA ASN A 363 4.21 -3.56 8.12
C ASN A 363 4.50 -2.11 7.69
N MET A 364 5.68 -1.83 7.14
CA MET A 364 6.04 -0.49 6.64
C MET A 364 5.04 0.00 5.59
N VAL A 365 4.73 -0.83 4.59
CA VAL A 365 3.75 -0.47 3.55
C VAL A 365 2.34 -0.39 4.13
N GLY A 366 1.95 -1.32 5.01
CA GLY A 366 0.66 -1.26 5.70
C GLY A 366 0.49 0.01 6.54
N ALA A 367 1.53 0.42 7.29
CA ALA A 367 1.53 1.67 8.05
C ALA A 367 1.45 2.89 7.13
N ALA A 368 2.12 2.86 5.98
CA ALA A 368 2.02 3.92 4.98
C ALA A 368 0.58 4.05 4.42
N ILE A 369 -0.14 2.95 4.21
CA ILE A 369 -1.57 2.99 3.84
C ILE A 369 -2.38 3.73 4.92
N GLY A 370 -2.17 3.39 6.20
CA GLY A 370 -2.85 4.05 7.32
C GLY A 370 -2.53 5.54 7.44
N LEU A 371 -1.29 5.94 7.23
CA LEU A 371 -0.85 7.34 7.20
C LEU A 371 -1.47 8.09 6.01
N SER A 372 -1.46 7.48 4.83
CA SER A 372 -2.07 8.03 3.62
C SER A 372 -3.57 8.25 3.78
N ALA A 373 -4.28 7.33 4.42
CA ALA A 373 -5.71 7.48 4.74
C ALA A 373 -6.00 8.70 5.64
N ARG A 374 -4.99 9.26 6.29
CA ARG A 374 -5.08 10.49 7.09
C ARG A 374 -4.46 11.70 6.41
N GLY A 375 -4.33 11.67 5.09
CA GLY A 375 -3.85 12.79 4.28
C GLY A 375 -2.34 13.04 4.38
N LYS A 376 -1.56 12.09 4.90
CA LYS A 376 -0.10 12.19 4.83
C LYS A 376 0.40 11.73 3.46
N ILE A 377 1.62 12.13 3.13
CA ILE A 377 2.32 11.74 1.91
C ILE A 377 3.52 10.87 2.34
N PRO A 378 3.33 9.56 2.54
CA PRO A 378 4.42 8.69 2.97
C PRO A 378 5.42 8.47 1.83
N PHE A 379 6.70 8.80 2.08
CA PHE A 379 7.84 8.36 1.30
C PHE A 379 8.41 7.11 1.99
N VAL A 380 8.33 5.98 1.31
CA VAL A 380 8.65 4.65 1.85
C VAL A 380 9.92 4.16 1.18
N SER A 381 11.00 4.00 1.94
CA SER A 381 12.31 3.72 1.42
C SER A 381 12.84 2.36 1.89
N THR A 382 13.36 1.57 0.97
CA THR A 382 14.14 0.36 1.20
C THR A 382 14.94 0.04 -0.06
N PHE A 383 15.66 -1.10 -0.09
CA PHE A 383 16.21 -1.59 -1.36
C PHE A 383 15.07 -2.01 -2.28
N ALA A 384 15.21 -1.71 -3.56
CA ALA A 384 14.18 -2.02 -4.54
C ALA A 384 13.80 -3.51 -4.55
N ALA A 385 14.79 -4.40 -4.39
CA ALA A 385 14.58 -5.84 -4.27
C ALA A 385 13.70 -6.22 -3.06
N PHE A 386 13.78 -5.48 -1.95
CA PHE A 386 13.06 -5.83 -0.73
C PHE A 386 11.59 -5.43 -0.74
N PHE A 387 11.16 -4.59 -1.69
CA PHE A 387 9.73 -4.37 -1.91
C PHE A 387 8.99 -5.64 -2.33
N THR A 388 9.66 -6.64 -2.85
CA THR A 388 9.05 -7.94 -3.17
C THR A 388 8.46 -8.62 -1.94
N ARG A 389 9.01 -8.40 -0.73
CA ARG A 389 8.43 -8.88 0.53
C ARG A 389 7.06 -8.28 0.83
N ALA A 390 6.81 -7.06 0.36
CA ALA A 390 5.56 -6.32 0.58
C ALA A 390 4.66 -6.29 -0.67
N ALA A 391 4.84 -7.19 -1.63
CA ALA A 391 4.13 -7.19 -2.90
C ALA A 391 2.60 -7.15 -2.73
N ASP A 392 2.03 -7.90 -1.77
CA ASP A 392 0.59 -7.88 -1.51
C ASP A 392 0.13 -6.55 -0.88
N GLN A 393 0.91 -5.97 0.04
CA GLN A 393 0.61 -4.66 0.64
C GLN A 393 0.67 -3.54 -0.41
N ILE A 394 1.65 -3.60 -1.32
CA ILE A 394 1.75 -2.67 -2.48
C ILE A 394 0.50 -2.83 -3.35
N ARG A 395 0.09 -4.05 -3.67
CA ARG A 395 -1.15 -4.31 -4.42
C ARG A 395 -2.38 -3.74 -3.69
N MET A 396 -2.51 -3.94 -2.37
CA MET A 396 -3.63 -3.46 -1.58
C MET A 396 -3.63 -1.94 -1.37
N SER A 397 -2.48 -1.29 -1.47
CA SER A 397 -2.39 0.18 -1.41
C SER A 397 -3.14 0.85 -2.57
N GLN A 398 -3.13 0.23 -3.74
CA GLN A 398 -3.90 0.67 -4.90
C GLN A 398 -5.41 0.61 -4.62
N TYR A 399 -5.91 -0.52 -4.08
CA TYR A 399 -7.34 -0.67 -3.76
C TYR A 399 -7.78 0.24 -2.60
N SER A 400 -6.84 0.71 -1.79
CA SER A 400 -7.07 1.69 -0.73
C SER A 400 -6.97 3.15 -1.21
N ASN A 401 -6.83 3.41 -2.51
CA ASN A 401 -6.63 4.74 -3.08
C ASN A 401 -5.50 5.51 -2.38
N SER A 402 -4.41 4.82 -2.05
CA SER A 402 -3.32 5.40 -1.26
C SER A 402 -2.48 6.39 -2.07
N ASN A 403 -1.86 7.32 -1.35
CA ASN A 403 -0.95 8.34 -1.90
C ASN A 403 0.48 8.11 -1.39
N ILE A 404 1.09 6.97 -1.77
CA ILE A 404 2.39 6.53 -1.26
C ILE A 404 3.48 6.73 -2.32
N LYS A 405 4.66 7.21 -1.89
CA LYS A 405 5.86 7.35 -2.71
C LYS A 405 6.85 6.25 -2.33
N PHE A 406 6.88 5.20 -3.10
CA PHE A 406 7.82 4.09 -2.94
C PHE A 406 9.16 4.48 -3.55
N VAL A 407 10.24 4.41 -2.80
CA VAL A 407 11.58 4.76 -3.27
C VAL A 407 12.50 3.56 -3.10
N GLY A 408 12.74 2.85 -4.20
CA GLY A 408 13.59 1.67 -4.23
C GLY A 408 15.03 2.04 -4.55
N SER A 409 15.95 1.77 -3.63
CA SER A 409 17.38 1.96 -3.88
C SER A 409 18.07 0.66 -4.30
N HIS A 410 19.32 0.74 -4.74
CA HIS A 410 20.11 -0.44 -5.16
C HIS A 410 19.41 -1.25 -6.27
N ALA A 411 18.82 -0.55 -7.24
CA ALA A 411 18.17 -1.21 -8.37
C ALA A 411 19.17 -1.55 -9.49
N GLY A 412 18.91 -2.65 -10.20
CA GLY A 412 19.67 -3.08 -11.36
C GLY A 412 20.97 -3.80 -11.05
N VAL A 413 21.66 -4.27 -12.10
CA VAL A 413 22.93 -5.03 -11.97
C VAL A 413 24.11 -4.14 -11.57
N SER A 414 24.00 -2.84 -11.77
CA SER A 414 25.07 -1.86 -11.48
C SER A 414 25.34 -1.66 -9.97
N ILE A 415 24.61 -2.34 -9.09
CA ILE A 415 24.95 -2.36 -7.66
C ILE A 415 26.25 -3.11 -7.36
N GLY A 416 26.64 -4.01 -8.24
CA GLY A 416 27.99 -4.61 -8.24
C GLY A 416 28.15 -5.81 -7.31
N GLU A 417 29.07 -5.69 -6.36
CA GLU A 417 29.62 -6.79 -5.57
C GLU A 417 28.59 -7.47 -4.63
N ASP A 418 27.53 -6.78 -4.25
CA ASP A 418 26.49 -7.33 -3.35
C ASP A 418 25.76 -8.54 -3.97
N GLY A 419 25.77 -8.64 -5.31
CA GLY A 419 25.30 -9.82 -6.03
C GLY A 419 23.79 -9.89 -6.23
N ALA A 420 23.35 -10.94 -6.90
CA ALA A 420 22.01 -11.12 -7.46
C ALA A 420 20.86 -10.90 -6.46
N SER A 421 21.00 -11.40 -5.22
CA SER A 421 19.93 -11.31 -4.22
C SER A 421 19.62 -9.87 -3.75
N GLN A 422 20.51 -8.93 -4.04
CA GLN A 422 20.34 -7.51 -3.70
C GLN A 422 19.94 -6.66 -4.92
N MET A 423 20.09 -7.21 -6.13
CA MET A 423 19.73 -6.56 -7.38
C MET A 423 18.23 -6.61 -7.57
N ALA A 424 17.58 -5.46 -7.75
CA ALA A 424 16.20 -5.41 -8.14
C ALA A 424 16.10 -5.46 -9.66
N LEU A 425 15.59 -6.55 -10.18
CA LEU A 425 15.41 -6.80 -11.62
C LEU A 425 13.95 -7.05 -11.96
N GLU A 426 13.06 -7.03 -10.97
CA GLU A 426 11.61 -7.24 -11.06
C GLU A 426 10.82 -6.00 -10.59
N ASP A 427 11.48 -4.99 -10.07
CA ASP A 427 10.87 -3.84 -9.41
C ASP A 427 10.01 -3.00 -10.35
N ILE A 428 10.49 -2.71 -11.57
CA ILE A 428 9.70 -1.98 -12.58
C ILE A 428 8.42 -2.76 -12.90
N SER A 429 8.50 -4.07 -13.11
CA SER A 429 7.34 -4.91 -13.43
C SER A 429 6.33 -4.96 -12.29
N LEU A 430 6.80 -5.06 -11.03
CA LEU A 430 5.96 -5.05 -9.84
C LEU A 430 5.08 -3.78 -9.78
N PHE A 431 5.69 -2.62 -9.99
CA PHE A 431 4.97 -1.34 -9.91
C PHE A 431 4.20 -1.01 -11.20
N ARG A 432 4.70 -1.39 -12.38
CA ARG A 432 3.95 -1.23 -13.64
C ARG A 432 2.64 -2.01 -13.65
N ALA A 433 2.58 -3.17 -12.99
CA ALA A 433 1.37 -3.99 -12.89
C ALA A 433 0.24 -3.32 -12.07
N GLN A 434 0.54 -2.30 -11.26
CA GLN A 434 -0.48 -1.61 -10.46
C GLN A 434 -1.25 -0.62 -11.34
N LEU A 435 -2.59 -0.69 -11.33
CA LEU A 435 -3.44 0.25 -12.06
C LEU A 435 -3.24 1.68 -11.51
N GLY A 436 -3.03 2.66 -12.39
CA GLY A 436 -2.88 4.06 -12.00
C GLY A 436 -1.59 4.42 -11.28
N SER A 437 -0.65 3.49 -11.11
CA SER A 437 0.68 3.80 -10.55
C SER A 437 1.52 4.61 -11.54
N VAL A 438 2.43 5.40 -10.99
CA VAL A 438 3.50 6.10 -11.73
C VAL A 438 4.82 5.38 -11.44
N VAL A 439 5.66 5.19 -12.48
CA VAL A 439 6.98 4.56 -12.38
C VAL A 439 8.03 5.48 -12.99
N LEU A 440 8.98 5.93 -12.18
CA LEU A 440 9.99 6.93 -12.52
C LEU A 440 11.41 6.36 -12.32
N TYR A 441 12.29 6.62 -13.25
CA TYR A 441 13.69 6.21 -13.17
C TYR A 441 14.63 7.36 -13.54
N PRO A 442 14.99 8.25 -12.60
CA PRO A 442 15.90 9.35 -12.84
C PRO A 442 17.32 8.88 -13.19
N ALA A 443 18.01 9.62 -14.04
CA ALA A 443 19.38 9.33 -14.45
C ALA A 443 20.44 10.02 -13.57
N ASP A 444 20.16 11.21 -13.04
CA ASP A 444 21.11 12.02 -12.29
C ASP A 444 20.47 12.69 -11.04
N ALA A 445 21.30 13.46 -10.32
CA ALA A 445 20.86 14.11 -9.08
C ALA A 445 19.79 15.19 -9.32
N VAL A 446 19.84 15.93 -10.44
CA VAL A 446 18.85 16.98 -10.74
C VAL A 446 17.51 16.35 -11.08
N SER A 447 17.48 15.38 -11.99
CA SER A 447 16.26 14.67 -12.36
C SER A 447 15.64 13.96 -11.14
N THR A 448 16.45 13.39 -10.24
CA THR A 448 15.99 12.78 -8.99
C THR A 448 15.26 13.79 -8.12
N GLY A 449 15.82 14.97 -7.90
CA GLY A 449 15.21 16.01 -7.09
C GLY A 449 13.89 16.50 -7.67
N LYS A 450 13.87 16.74 -8.98
CA LYS A 450 12.66 17.20 -9.69
C LYS A 450 11.55 16.14 -9.68
N LEU A 451 11.90 14.87 -9.91
CA LEU A 451 10.92 13.78 -9.90
C LEU A 451 10.41 13.45 -8.50
N ALA A 452 11.22 13.64 -7.45
CA ALA A 452 10.74 13.54 -6.07
C ALA A 452 9.70 14.63 -5.73
N GLU A 453 9.90 15.85 -6.23
CA GLU A 453 8.94 16.95 -6.11
C GLU A 453 7.65 16.65 -6.89
N GLU A 454 7.76 16.21 -8.14
CA GLU A 454 6.58 15.83 -8.94
C GLU A 454 5.82 14.65 -8.32
N ALA A 455 6.54 13.68 -7.74
CA ALA A 455 5.92 12.59 -6.99
C ALA A 455 5.13 13.12 -5.77
N ALA A 456 5.66 14.09 -5.02
CA ALA A 456 4.94 14.67 -3.88
C ALA A 456 3.65 15.39 -4.28
N LYS A 457 3.62 16.04 -5.45
CA LYS A 457 2.43 16.71 -6.01
C LYS A 457 1.40 15.73 -6.55
N HIS A 458 1.84 14.59 -7.08
CA HIS A 458 0.97 13.61 -7.69
C HIS A 458 0.08 12.93 -6.64
N ALA A 459 -1.24 12.90 -6.85
CA ALA A 459 -2.17 12.13 -6.03
C ALA A 459 -2.21 10.68 -6.51
N GLY A 460 -1.71 9.76 -5.69
CA GLY A 460 -1.64 8.33 -6.02
C GLY A 460 -0.28 7.71 -5.71
N ASN A 461 -0.13 6.45 -6.06
CA ASN A 461 1.10 5.70 -5.83
C ASN A 461 2.14 6.02 -6.89
N VAL A 462 3.34 6.36 -6.47
CA VAL A 462 4.51 6.62 -7.32
C VAL A 462 5.65 5.72 -6.88
N TYR A 463 6.31 5.07 -7.81
CA TYR A 463 7.57 4.39 -7.60
C TYR A 463 8.72 5.20 -8.21
N ILE A 464 9.74 5.49 -7.43
CA ILE A 464 10.98 6.13 -7.86
C ILE A 464 12.10 5.11 -7.70
N ARG A 465 12.70 4.73 -8.82
CA ARG A 465 13.82 3.80 -8.89
C ARG A 465 15.12 4.56 -8.72
N THR A 466 15.96 4.21 -7.75
CA THR A 466 17.27 4.84 -7.53
C THR A 466 18.38 3.80 -7.49
N THR A 467 19.60 4.23 -7.80
CA THR A 467 20.75 3.35 -7.97
C THR A 467 21.84 3.64 -6.94
N ARG A 468 22.75 2.66 -6.76
CA ARG A 468 23.91 2.78 -5.89
C ARG A 468 25.05 3.58 -6.54
N GLN A 469 25.25 3.38 -7.83
CA GLN A 469 26.35 3.98 -8.58
C GLN A 469 26.22 5.50 -8.65
N ASP A 470 27.35 6.20 -8.52
CA ASP A 470 27.40 7.63 -8.77
C ASP A 470 27.33 7.89 -10.28
N THR A 471 26.42 8.76 -10.69
CA THR A 471 26.25 9.20 -12.08
C THR A 471 26.63 10.66 -12.23
N PRO A 472 27.19 11.08 -13.38
CA PRO A 472 27.45 12.48 -13.62
C PRO A 472 26.15 13.27 -13.76
N VAL A 473 26.10 14.45 -13.19
CA VAL A 473 25.02 15.41 -13.40
C VAL A 473 25.06 15.92 -14.83
N ILE A 474 24.01 15.66 -15.58
CA ILE A 474 23.88 16.03 -17.00
C ILE A 474 22.84 17.11 -17.25
N TYR A 475 21.94 17.35 -16.29
CA TYR A 475 20.86 18.32 -16.39
C TYR A 475 21.16 19.59 -15.59
N LYS A 476 20.66 20.71 -16.09
CA LYS A 476 20.72 22.00 -15.39
C LYS A 476 19.61 22.11 -14.35
N PRO A 477 19.81 22.86 -13.26
CA PRO A 477 18.81 23.02 -12.20
C PRO A 477 17.45 23.58 -12.66
N GLU A 478 17.42 24.33 -13.77
CA GLU A 478 16.21 24.95 -14.32
C GLU A 478 15.34 23.97 -15.12
N GLU A 479 15.85 22.81 -15.45
CA GLU A 479 15.12 21.82 -16.24
C GLU A 479 13.93 21.23 -15.48
N THR A 480 12.88 20.89 -16.22
CA THR A 480 11.64 20.32 -15.70
C THR A 480 11.47 18.87 -16.12
N PHE A 481 10.85 18.07 -15.25
CA PHE A 481 10.65 16.62 -15.45
C PHE A 481 9.18 16.26 -15.15
N PRO A 482 8.23 16.64 -16.01
CA PRO A 482 6.83 16.28 -15.78
C PRO A 482 6.62 14.77 -15.87
N ILE A 483 5.75 14.22 -15.03
CA ILE A 483 5.33 12.81 -15.11
C ILE A 483 4.74 12.54 -16.50
N GLY A 484 5.18 11.46 -17.14
CA GLY A 484 4.79 11.10 -18.51
C GLY A 484 5.67 11.73 -19.59
N GLY A 485 6.75 12.43 -19.21
CA GLY A 485 7.70 13.01 -20.14
C GLY A 485 8.97 12.18 -20.36
N SER A 486 9.80 12.66 -21.27
CA SER A 486 11.14 12.17 -21.60
C SER A 486 12.07 13.32 -21.97
N LYS A 487 13.36 13.05 -22.18
CA LYS A 487 14.34 14.04 -22.68
C LYS A 487 15.09 13.50 -23.88
N ILE A 488 15.13 14.26 -24.97
CA ILE A 488 16.01 13.96 -26.12
C ILE A 488 17.36 14.63 -25.85
N LEU A 489 18.40 13.82 -25.64
CA LEU A 489 19.75 14.30 -25.31
C LEU A 489 20.65 14.43 -26.52
N ARG A 490 20.42 13.62 -27.53
CA ARG A 490 21.11 13.66 -28.81
C ARG A 490 20.10 13.48 -29.93
N SER A 491 20.22 14.28 -30.97
CA SER A 491 19.44 14.10 -32.20
C SER A 491 20.07 14.84 -33.37
N SER A 492 19.84 14.30 -34.56
CA SER A 492 20.19 14.93 -35.83
C SER A 492 19.18 14.54 -36.92
N PRO A 493 19.13 15.27 -38.05
CA PRO A 493 18.32 14.86 -39.20
C PRO A 493 18.76 13.56 -39.86
N GLN A 494 19.94 13.03 -39.50
CA GLN A 494 20.54 11.83 -40.08
C GLN A 494 20.44 10.62 -39.16
N ASP A 495 19.64 10.71 -38.11
CA ASP A 495 19.51 9.62 -37.13
C ASP A 495 18.99 8.33 -37.77
N ALA A 496 19.81 7.28 -37.78
CA ALA A 496 19.48 5.98 -38.33
C ALA A 496 18.62 5.15 -37.37
N ALA A 497 18.82 5.29 -36.07
CA ALA A 497 18.10 4.62 -35.01
C ALA A 497 17.88 5.54 -33.83
N THR A 498 16.87 5.21 -32.99
CA THR A 498 16.70 5.81 -31.66
C THR A 498 17.08 4.80 -30.59
N VAL A 499 17.95 5.20 -29.65
CA VAL A 499 18.28 4.43 -28.45
C VAL A 499 17.60 5.08 -27.25
N ILE A 500 16.83 4.29 -26.50
CA ILE A 500 16.07 4.72 -25.33
C ILE A 500 16.67 4.04 -24.11
N GLY A 501 17.17 4.82 -23.16
CA GLY A 501 17.64 4.36 -21.86
C GLY A 501 16.94 5.09 -20.72
N ALA A 502 17.16 4.61 -19.51
CA ALA A 502 16.76 5.29 -18.28
C ALA A 502 17.76 4.97 -17.16
N GLY A 503 17.95 5.89 -16.22
CA GLY A 503 18.91 5.68 -15.12
C GLY A 503 20.32 5.41 -15.65
N VAL A 504 20.94 4.32 -15.21
CA VAL A 504 22.35 4.00 -15.56
C VAL A 504 22.54 3.67 -17.05
N THR A 505 21.58 3.01 -17.68
CA THR A 505 21.70 2.61 -19.09
C THR A 505 21.64 3.79 -20.07
N LEU A 506 21.16 4.95 -19.61
CA LEU A 506 21.24 6.19 -20.37
C LEU A 506 22.70 6.59 -20.65
N PHE A 507 23.58 6.39 -19.68
CA PHE A 507 25.01 6.74 -19.85
C PHE A 507 25.70 5.81 -20.85
N GLU A 508 25.32 4.53 -20.85
CA GLU A 508 25.78 3.58 -21.87
C GLU A 508 25.28 3.98 -23.27
N ALA A 509 24.04 4.46 -23.37
CA ALA A 509 23.51 4.97 -24.65
C ALA A 509 24.23 6.23 -25.13
N LEU A 510 24.63 7.14 -24.23
CA LEU A 510 25.38 8.34 -24.55
C LEU A 510 26.83 7.99 -25.00
N GLU A 511 27.45 7.01 -24.36
CA GLU A 511 28.77 6.51 -24.78
C GLU A 511 28.68 5.83 -26.15
N ALA A 512 27.69 4.99 -26.38
CA ALA A 512 27.43 4.36 -27.68
C ALA A 512 27.25 5.41 -28.80
N TYR A 513 26.54 6.52 -28.50
CA TYR A 513 26.42 7.64 -29.44
C TYR A 513 27.78 8.21 -29.84
N GLU A 514 28.70 8.45 -28.90
CA GLU A 514 30.03 9.01 -29.19
C GLU A 514 30.91 8.01 -29.97
N ILE A 515 30.73 6.70 -29.75
CA ILE A 515 31.43 5.66 -30.54
C ILE A 515 30.91 5.65 -31.98
N LEU A 516 29.59 5.56 -32.18
CA LEU A 516 28.96 5.48 -33.49
C LEU A 516 29.20 6.75 -34.32
N LYS A 517 29.18 7.92 -33.69
CA LYS A 517 29.45 9.21 -34.33
C LYS A 517 30.85 9.26 -34.99
N LYS A 518 31.86 8.64 -34.39
CA LYS A 518 33.22 8.53 -34.99
C LYS A 518 33.23 7.71 -36.29
N GLU A 519 32.21 6.84 -36.43
CA GLU A 519 32.01 6.03 -37.63
C GLU A 519 30.97 6.65 -38.61
N ASN A 520 30.58 7.92 -38.41
CA ASN A 520 29.53 8.63 -39.15
C ASN A 520 28.15 7.97 -39.09
N ILE A 521 27.87 7.24 -38.03
CA ILE A 521 26.54 6.69 -37.73
C ILE A 521 25.91 7.56 -36.65
N PHE A 522 24.78 8.21 -36.97
CA PHE A 522 24.07 9.07 -36.04
C PHE A 522 22.88 8.34 -35.47
N ILE A 523 22.65 8.52 -34.17
CA ILE A 523 21.50 7.97 -33.44
C ILE A 523 20.86 9.04 -32.57
N ARG A 524 19.56 8.95 -32.35
CA ARG A 524 18.87 9.70 -31.33
C ARG A 524 19.06 8.99 -30.00
N VAL A 525 19.27 9.75 -28.91
CA VAL A 525 19.32 9.21 -27.54
C VAL A 525 18.24 9.89 -26.70
N ILE A 526 17.35 9.07 -26.11
CA ILE A 526 16.25 9.51 -25.27
C ILE A 526 16.43 8.98 -23.84
N ASP A 527 16.37 9.88 -22.86
CA ASP A 527 16.15 9.55 -21.45
C ASP A 527 14.64 9.39 -21.20
N LEU A 528 14.20 8.16 -21.02
CA LEU A 528 12.80 7.83 -20.71
C LEU A 528 12.62 7.70 -19.21
N TYR A 529 12.83 8.81 -18.49
CA TYR A 529 12.73 8.85 -17.01
C TYR A 529 11.33 8.52 -16.46
N SER A 530 10.27 8.64 -17.27
CA SER A 530 8.92 8.21 -16.94
C SER A 530 8.57 6.94 -17.70
N ILE A 531 8.62 5.80 -16.99
CA ILE A 531 8.34 4.48 -17.57
C ILE A 531 6.81 4.22 -17.56
N LYS A 532 6.09 4.83 -16.62
CA LYS A 532 4.63 4.81 -16.58
C LYS A 532 4.12 6.09 -15.91
N PRO A 533 3.30 6.89 -16.60
CA PRO A 533 2.97 6.77 -18.03
C PRO A 533 4.18 7.07 -18.93
N LEU A 534 4.13 6.59 -20.17
CA LEU A 534 5.15 6.84 -21.19
C LEU A 534 4.91 8.16 -21.93
N ASP A 535 5.96 8.76 -22.45
CA ASP A 535 5.89 9.87 -23.41
C ASP A 535 5.53 9.36 -24.80
N ALA A 536 4.22 9.24 -25.07
CA ALA A 536 3.72 8.73 -26.33
C ALA A 536 4.13 9.61 -27.54
N SER A 537 4.32 10.92 -27.34
CA SER A 537 4.71 11.85 -28.42
C SER A 537 6.17 11.63 -28.85
N ALA A 538 7.06 11.47 -27.88
CA ALA A 538 8.47 11.18 -28.15
C ALA A 538 8.64 9.80 -28.80
N LEU A 539 7.87 8.79 -28.36
CA LEU A 539 7.88 7.45 -28.97
C LEU A 539 7.36 7.47 -30.41
N LEU A 540 6.30 8.22 -30.68
CA LEU A 540 5.75 8.38 -32.03
C LEU A 540 6.79 9.05 -32.96
N SER A 541 7.41 10.15 -32.53
CA SER A 541 8.46 10.83 -33.29
C SER A 541 9.65 9.87 -33.57
N ALA A 542 10.12 9.16 -32.52
CA ALA A 542 11.19 8.18 -32.67
C ALA A 542 10.85 7.11 -33.71
N ALA A 543 9.64 6.56 -33.65
CA ALA A 543 9.20 5.50 -34.54
C ALA A 543 8.98 5.96 -36.00
N TRP A 544 8.62 7.23 -36.24
CA TRP A 544 8.47 7.80 -37.58
C TRP A 544 9.80 8.22 -38.20
N GLU A 545 10.71 8.75 -37.41
CA GLU A 545 11.89 9.45 -37.89
C GLU A 545 13.11 8.54 -37.98
N THR A 546 13.08 7.35 -37.35
CA THR A 546 14.20 6.41 -37.36
C THR A 546 13.79 5.00 -37.80
N LYS A 547 14.72 4.24 -38.42
CA LYS A 547 14.48 2.86 -38.88
C LYS A 547 14.19 1.89 -37.72
N ALA A 548 14.80 2.14 -36.57
CA ALA A 548 14.69 1.27 -35.40
C ALA A 548 14.64 2.06 -34.10
N VAL A 549 13.90 1.53 -33.13
CA VAL A 549 13.91 1.94 -31.72
C VAL A 549 14.53 0.81 -30.91
N ILE A 550 15.59 1.11 -30.19
CA ILE A 550 16.34 0.16 -29.36
C ILE A 550 16.19 0.61 -27.91
N THR A 551 15.62 -0.22 -27.05
CA THR A 551 15.56 0.04 -25.61
C THR A 551 16.70 -0.66 -24.90
N VAL A 552 17.24 -0.01 -23.85
CA VAL A 552 18.32 -0.56 -23.02
C VAL A 552 17.93 -0.40 -21.56
N GLU A 553 17.90 -1.52 -20.83
CA GLU A 553 17.46 -1.53 -19.43
C GLU A 553 18.26 -2.49 -18.55
N ASP A 554 18.55 -2.07 -17.33
CA ASP A 554 19.15 -2.88 -16.26
C ASP A 554 18.07 -3.58 -15.40
N HIS A 555 17.13 -4.21 -16.07
CA HIS A 555 15.98 -4.92 -15.55
C HIS A 555 15.75 -6.17 -16.41
N TYR A 556 15.02 -7.17 -15.92
CA TYR A 556 14.56 -8.26 -16.78
C TYR A 556 13.70 -7.72 -17.94
N ALA A 557 13.71 -8.41 -19.06
CA ALA A 557 12.93 -8.00 -20.24
C ALA A 557 11.42 -7.98 -19.93
N GLU A 558 10.98 -8.94 -19.11
CA GLU A 558 9.57 -9.14 -18.78
C GLU A 558 9.07 -8.01 -17.85
N GLY A 559 8.08 -7.29 -18.32
CA GLY A 559 7.47 -6.17 -17.59
C GLY A 559 8.34 -4.93 -17.45
N GLY A 560 9.52 -4.88 -18.08
CA GLY A 560 10.46 -3.77 -18.02
C GLY A 560 10.11 -2.59 -18.93
N LEU A 561 11.10 -1.70 -19.13
CA LEU A 561 11.01 -0.52 -20.00
C LEU A 561 10.83 -0.94 -21.46
N GLY A 562 11.58 -1.94 -21.94
CA GLY A 562 11.53 -2.40 -23.31
C GLY A 562 10.16 -2.92 -23.72
N GLU A 563 9.54 -3.75 -22.89
CA GLU A 563 8.19 -4.24 -23.12
C GLU A 563 7.15 -3.11 -23.11
N ALA A 564 7.30 -2.13 -22.21
CA ALA A 564 6.44 -0.96 -22.18
C ALA A 564 6.50 -0.15 -23.48
N VAL A 565 7.71 0.11 -23.99
CA VAL A 565 7.93 0.84 -25.23
C VAL A 565 7.41 0.03 -26.43
N ALA A 566 7.70 -1.27 -26.49
CA ALA A 566 7.24 -2.13 -27.58
C ALA A 566 5.71 -2.17 -27.67
N SER A 567 5.02 -2.32 -26.53
CA SER A 567 3.55 -2.27 -26.47
C SER A 567 3.02 -0.93 -26.94
N ALA A 568 3.61 0.18 -26.49
CA ALA A 568 3.17 1.52 -26.91
C ALA A 568 3.38 1.76 -28.41
N ILE A 569 4.50 1.33 -28.97
CA ILE A 569 4.77 1.45 -30.41
C ILE A 569 3.78 0.58 -31.21
N GLU A 570 3.44 -0.61 -30.73
CA GLU A 570 2.45 -1.45 -31.41
C GLU A 570 1.05 -0.81 -31.40
N GLU A 571 0.63 -0.19 -30.29
CA GLU A 571 -0.61 0.59 -30.24
C GLU A 571 -0.59 1.76 -31.23
N LEU A 572 0.55 2.45 -31.37
CA LEU A 572 0.74 3.52 -32.34
C LEU A 572 0.69 2.97 -33.79
N ARG A 573 1.26 1.79 -34.04
CA ARG A 573 1.24 1.10 -35.34
C ARG A 573 -0.18 0.69 -35.76
N ILE A 574 -1.00 0.25 -34.85
CA ILE A 574 -2.42 -0.06 -35.13
C ILE A 574 -3.17 1.19 -35.62
N LYS A 575 -2.86 2.35 -35.04
CA LYS A 575 -3.46 3.64 -35.42
C LYS A 575 -2.85 4.22 -36.71
N ASN A 576 -1.58 3.90 -37.00
CA ASN A 576 -0.78 4.44 -38.08
C ASN A 576 -0.12 3.29 -38.88
N LYS A 577 -0.87 2.67 -39.78
CA LYS A 577 -0.46 1.45 -40.53
C LYS A 577 0.82 1.60 -41.37
N GLU A 578 1.26 2.82 -41.65
CA GLU A 578 2.51 3.11 -42.37
C GLU A 578 3.75 3.04 -41.48
N LEU A 579 3.59 2.97 -40.15
CA LEU A 579 4.68 2.89 -39.22
C LEU A 579 5.38 1.52 -39.30
N LYS A 580 6.62 1.48 -39.77
CA LYS A 580 7.39 0.25 -40.04
C LYS A 580 8.66 0.10 -39.18
N THR A 581 8.84 0.96 -38.18
CA THR A 581 10.05 0.94 -37.35
C THR A 581 10.25 -0.41 -36.67
N LEU A 582 11.49 -0.89 -36.61
CA LEU A 582 11.85 -2.08 -35.84
C LEU A 582 11.96 -1.73 -34.36
N VAL A 583 11.59 -2.66 -33.49
CA VAL A 583 11.81 -2.50 -32.04
C VAL A 583 12.72 -3.62 -31.56
N ALA A 584 13.80 -3.26 -30.87
CA ALA A 584 14.74 -4.20 -30.26
C ALA A 584 14.97 -3.83 -28.80
N THR A 585 15.20 -4.84 -27.95
CA THR A 585 15.41 -4.64 -26.51
C THR A 585 16.70 -5.32 -26.06
N LEU A 586 17.57 -4.54 -25.42
CA LEU A 586 18.70 -5.00 -24.62
C LEU A 586 18.28 -4.94 -23.15
N ALA A 587 18.30 -6.07 -22.47
CA ALA A 587 17.83 -6.22 -21.10
C ALA A 587 18.61 -7.33 -20.39
N VAL A 588 18.53 -7.40 -19.07
CA VAL A 588 19.10 -8.50 -18.29
C VAL A 588 18.42 -9.81 -18.66
N ARG A 589 19.20 -10.78 -19.13
CA ARG A 589 18.68 -12.09 -19.60
C ARG A 589 19.39 -13.28 -18.99
N ARG A 590 20.41 -13.03 -18.19
CA ARG A 590 21.16 -14.06 -17.48
C ARG A 590 20.96 -13.87 -15.98
N LEU A 591 21.23 -14.92 -15.22
CA LEU A 591 21.28 -14.79 -13.76
C LEU A 591 22.52 -13.96 -13.40
N PRO A 592 22.38 -12.77 -12.82
CA PRO A 592 23.51 -11.90 -12.55
C PRO A 592 24.42 -12.47 -11.46
N ARG A 593 25.64 -11.93 -11.40
CA ARG A 593 26.69 -12.37 -10.46
C ARG A 593 27.18 -11.16 -9.66
N SER A 594 28.02 -11.41 -8.66
CA SER A 594 28.85 -10.38 -8.05
C SER A 594 29.99 -10.00 -9.00
N GLY A 595 30.30 -8.71 -9.11
CA GLY A 595 31.36 -8.18 -9.95
C GLY A 595 31.41 -6.65 -9.91
N GLN A 596 32.30 -6.05 -10.67
CA GLN A 596 32.30 -4.60 -10.84
C GLN A 596 31.10 -4.18 -11.72
N PRO A 597 30.49 -3.00 -11.52
CA PRO A 597 29.36 -2.55 -12.32
C PRO A 597 29.55 -2.67 -13.83
N ALA A 598 30.70 -2.23 -14.34
CA ALA A 598 31.02 -2.30 -15.77
C ALA A 598 31.11 -3.76 -16.29
N GLU A 599 31.67 -4.67 -15.49
CA GLU A 599 31.74 -6.10 -15.85
C GLU A 599 30.36 -6.73 -15.97
N LEU A 600 29.44 -6.32 -15.07
CA LEU A 600 28.08 -6.82 -15.06
C LEU A 600 27.23 -6.27 -16.21
N LEU A 601 27.37 -4.99 -16.55
CA LEU A 601 26.72 -4.40 -17.73
C LEU A 601 27.19 -5.09 -19.02
N ALA A 602 28.49 -5.37 -19.14
CA ALA A 602 29.06 -6.10 -20.28
C ALA A 602 28.62 -7.58 -20.30
N TYR A 603 28.57 -8.24 -19.13
CA TYR A 603 28.09 -9.63 -19.00
C TYR A 603 26.65 -9.79 -19.46
N GLU A 604 25.79 -8.81 -19.14
CA GLU A 604 24.37 -8.80 -19.53
C GLU A 604 24.14 -8.23 -20.96
N GLU A 605 25.20 -7.79 -21.65
CA GLU A 605 25.13 -7.21 -22.99
C GLU A 605 24.20 -5.97 -23.06
N ILE A 606 24.29 -5.11 -22.02
CA ILE A 606 23.55 -3.83 -21.93
C ILE A 606 24.48 -2.62 -21.79
N ASP A 607 25.76 -2.80 -22.10
CA ASP A 607 26.81 -1.77 -22.15
C ASP A 607 26.88 -1.05 -23.51
N ALA A 608 27.71 -0.01 -23.62
CA ALA A 608 27.86 0.75 -24.83
C ALA A 608 28.32 -0.08 -26.05
N PRO A 609 29.27 -1.04 -25.94
CA PRO A 609 29.62 -1.95 -27.05
C PRO A 609 28.43 -2.80 -27.54
N ALA A 610 27.60 -3.31 -26.63
CA ALA A 610 26.44 -4.09 -27.02
C ALA A 610 25.39 -3.22 -27.76
N ILE A 611 25.19 -1.97 -27.30
CA ILE A 611 24.34 -1.00 -28.00
C ILE A 611 24.85 -0.71 -29.40
N VAL A 612 26.16 -0.44 -29.55
CA VAL A 612 26.81 -0.19 -30.87
C VAL A 612 26.60 -1.38 -31.80
N LYS A 613 26.82 -2.60 -31.32
CA LYS A 613 26.57 -3.84 -32.08
C LYS A 613 25.11 -3.91 -32.52
N LYS A 614 24.15 -3.70 -31.59
CA LYS A 614 22.71 -3.77 -31.89
C LYS A 614 22.28 -2.71 -32.90
N VAL A 615 22.77 -1.48 -32.80
CA VAL A 615 22.51 -0.42 -33.79
C VAL A 615 22.96 -0.87 -35.16
N LYS A 616 24.18 -1.37 -35.31
CA LYS A 616 24.73 -1.84 -36.60
C LYS A 616 23.99 -3.04 -37.20
N GLU A 617 23.34 -3.85 -36.35
CA GLU A 617 22.53 -4.99 -36.81
C GLU A 617 21.18 -4.57 -37.42
N VAL A 618 20.63 -3.41 -37.00
CA VAL A 618 19.24 -3.02 -37.35
C VAL A 618 19.15 -1.85 -38.34
N ILE A 619 20.24 -1.18 -38.64
CA ILE A 619 20.27 -0.07 -39.63
C ILE A 619 20.72 -0.55 -41.01
#